data_36d525944d62690eb4038d770cfa0144
#
_entry.id   36d525944d62690eb4038d770cfa0144
#
_cell.length_a   1.000
_cell.length_b   1.000
_cell.length_c   1.000
_cell.angle_alpha   90.00
_cell.angle_beta   90.00
_cell.angle_gamma   90.00
#
_symmetry.space_group_name_H-M   'P 1'
#
loop_
_entity.id
_entity.type
_entity.pdbx_description
1 polymer ?
#
loop_
_entity_poly.entity_id
_entity_poly.type
_entity_poly.pdbx_seq_one_letter_code
_entity_poly.pdbx_strand_id
1 'polypeptide(L)'
;MNPQQAEILRDIVQRMMARYMTIRPLGIDLGNRRKLIPALNCRILNYGAARTLYHQRRPVCRSLDAVKAIEDAKKLCQQCLDRKQCTGQVRLDLLFENCPYRLLIAYTSAKNFLLYTGKLVEQKVEIQSIDTKIIVVNRGSWGELRFLRADM
;
A
#
# COMPACT_ATOMS: atom_id res chain seq x y z
N MET A 1 -9.79 8.55 15.89
CA MET A 1 -8.36 8.67 16.23
C MET A 1 -7.95 10.13 16.05
N ASN A 2 -7.31 10.73 17.03
CA ASN A 2 -6.84 12.11 16.90
C ASN A 2 -5.52 12.17 16.09
N PRO A 3 -5.11 13.34 15.59
CA PRO A 3 -3.90 13.48 14.78
C PRO A 3 -2.63 12.98 15.47
N GLN A 4 -2.52 13.18 16.78
CA GLN A 4 -1.36 12.74 17.56
C GLN A 4 -1.27 11.21 17.63
N GLN A 5 -2.38 10.54 17.83
CA GLN A 5 -2.44 9.07 17.81
C GLN A 5 -2.10 8.51 16.43
N ALA A 6 -2.58 9.17 15.37
CA ALA A 6 -2.26 8.77 14.00
C ALA A 6 -0.76 8.91 13.70
N GLU A 7 -0.11 9.96 14.23
CA GLU A 7 1.33 10.16 14.07
C GLU A 7 2.13 9.09 14.81
N ILE A 8 1.75 8.77 16.05
CA ILE A 8 2.38 7.72 16.84
C ILE A 8 2.29 6.38 16.12
N LEU A 9 1.11 6.05 15.59
CA LEU A 9 0.90 4.80 14.86
C LEU A 9 1.72 4.77 13.56
N ARG A 10 1.83 5.89 12.84
CA ARG A 10 2.70 5.99 11.66
C ARG A 10 4.15 5.70 12.02
N ASP A 11 4.65 6.27 13.11
CA ASP A 11 5.99 6.03 13.61
C ASP A 11 6.19 4.55 13.95
N ILE A 12 5.24 3.94 14.62
CA ILE A 12 5.29 2.51 14.97
C ILE A 12 5.35 1.66 13.69
N VAL A 13 4.50 1.95 12.71
CA VAL A 13 4.47 1.21 11.43
C VAL A 13 5.79 1.38 10.66
N GLN A 14 6.40 2.57 10.71
CA GLN A 14 7.68 2.81 10.04
C GLN A 14 8.85 2.12 10.74
N ARG A 15 8.85 2.08 12.08
CA ARG A 15 9.92 1.48 12.88
C ARG A 15 9.81 -0.03 12.97
N MET A 16 8.60 -0.55 13.10
CA MET A 16 8.37 -1.97 13.01
C MET A 16 8.55 -2.39 11.55
N MET A 17 9.28 -3.47 11.31
CA MET A 17 9.28 -4.10 10.00
C MET A 17 7.85 -4.56 9.72
N ALA A 18 7.03 -3.67 9.17
CA ALA A 18 5.67 -3.98 8.82
C ALA A 18 5.66 -5.17 7.88
N ARG A 19 4.79 -6.14 8.14
CA ARG A 19 4.62 -7.28 7.26
C ARG A 19 4.01 -6.80 5.95
N TYR A 20 4.52 -7.32 4.85
CA TYR A 20 3.96 -7.02 3.54
C TYR A 20 2.76 -7.91 3.27
N MET A 21 1.68 -7.31 2.79
CA MET A 21 0.59 -8.02 2.13
C MET A 21 0.95 -8.22 0.67
N THR A 22 0.57 -9.35 0.09
CA THR A 22 0.75 -9.63 -1.33
C THR A 22 -0.61 -9.82 -1.99
N ILE A 23 -0.81 -9.17 -3.14
CA ILE A 23 -2.04 -9.31 -3.91
C ILE A 23 -1.95 -10.54 -4.80
N ARG A 24 -2.94 -11.42 -4.68
CA ARG A 24 -3.11 -12.61 -5.51
C ARG A 24 -4.44 -12.54 -6.26
N PRO A 25 -4.66 -13.30 -7.34
CA PRO A 25 -5.93 -13.24 -8.06
C PRO A 25 -7.16 -13.55 -7.20
N LEU A 26 -7.04 -14.46 -6.23
CA LEU A 26 -8.15 -14.90 -5.39
C LEU A 26 -8.25 -14.17 -4.06
N GLY A 27 -7.33 -13.26 -3.76
CA GLY A 27 -7.36 -12.54 -2.49
C GLY A 27 -6.01 -12.01 -2.07
N ILE A 28 -5.96 -11.45 -0.87
CA ILE A 28 -4.76 -10.88 -0.26
C ILE A 28 -4.09 -11.94 0.61
N ASP A 29 -2.80 -12.13 0.38
CA ASP A 29 -1.93 -13.01 1.15
C ASP A 29 -1.25 -12.19 2.26
N LEU A 30 -1.49 -12.57 3.52
CA LEU A 30 -0.89 -11.91 4.69
C LEU A 30 0.50 -12.46 5.03
N GLY A 31 1.00 -13.43 4.27
CA GLY A 31 2.32 -14.04 4.50
C GLY A 31 2.39 -15.03 5.67
N ASN A 32 1.26 -15.44 6.23
CA ASN A 32 1.19 -16.30 7.42
C ASN A 32 0.56 -17.67 7.16
N ARG A 33 0.55 -18.13 5.90
CA ARG A 33 -0.03 -19.41 5.44
C ARG A 33 -1.55 -19.55 5.68
N ARG A 34 -2.25 -18.47 6.01
CA ARG A 34 -3.71 -18.45 6.08
C ARG A 34 -4.30 -18.43 4.67
N LYS A 35 -5.60 -18.72 4.58
CA LYS A 35 -6.34 -18.56 3.34
C LYS A 35 -6.21 -17.13 2.82
N LEU A 36 -6.26 -16.97 1.49
CA LEU A 36 -6.34 -15.67 0.85
C LEU A 36 -7.63 -14.98 1.27
N ILE A 37 -7.53 -13.67 1.53
CA ILE A 37 -8.67 -12.87 1.97
C ILE A 37 -9.20 -12.08 0.78
N PRO A 38 -10.42 -12.38 0.27
CA PRO A 38 -10.95 -11.70 -0.92
C PRO A 38 -11.44 -10.28 -0.64
N ALA A 39 -11.78 -9.98 0.62
CA ALA A 39 -12.16 -8.64 1.04
C ALA A 39 -11.79 -8.45 2.51
N LEU A 40 -11.27 -7.27 2.85
CA LEU A 40 -10.92 -6.95 4.23
C LEU A 40 -11.28 -5.50 4.56
N ASN A 41 -11.60 -5.27 5.82
CA ASN A 41 -11.76 -3.93 6.38
C ASN A 41 -10.49 -3.55 7.13
N CYS A 42 -9.93 -2.39 6.83
CA CYS A 42 -8.70 -1.92 7.43
C CYS A 42 -8.76 -0.42 7.71
N ARG A 43 -7.81 0.05 8.51
CA ARG A 43 -7.59 1.47 8.72
C ARG A 43 -6.31 1.87 7.99
N ILE A 44 -6.41 2.75 6.99
CA ILE A 44 -5.24 3.25 6.28
C ILE A 44 -4.67 4.41 7.08
N LEU A 45 -3.43 4.24 7.55
CA LEU A 45 -2.75 5.22 8.40
C LEU A 45 -1.97 6.23 7.60
N ASN A 46 -1.36 5.79 6.50
CA ASN A 46 -0.53 6.61 5.65
C ASN A 46 -0.46 6.02 4.25
N TYR A 47 -0.17 6.86 3.27
CA TYR A 47 0.10 6.41 1.92
C TYR A 47 1.04 7.40 1.24
N GLY A 48 1.70 6.94 0.20
CA GLY A 48 2.62 7.77 -0.56
C GLY A 48 3.15 7.06 -1.79
N ALA A 49 3.92 7.79 -2.59
CA ALA A 49 4.57 7.22 -3.75
C ALA A 49 5.68 6.26 -3.34
N ALA A 50 5.82 5.18 -4.09
CA ALA A 50 6.88 4.20 -3.92
C ALA A 50 7.38 3.75 -5.29
N ARG A 51 8.52 3.05 -5.32
CA ARG A 51 9.09 2.46 -6.54
C ARG A 51 9.73 1.12 -6.21
N THR A 52 9.65 0.20 -7.15
CA THR A 52 10.35 -1.08 -7.04
C THR A 52 10.96 -1.42 -8.39
N LEU A 53 12.23 -1.79 -8.37
CA LEU A 53 12.92 -2.38 -9.53
C LEU A 53 12.82 -3.90 -9.40
N TYR A 54 12.19 -4.54 -10.39
CA TYR A 54 12.06 -5.97 -10.45
C TYR A 54 13.03 -6.54 -11.48
N HIS A 55 13.63 -7.68 -11.14
CA HIS A 55 14.41 -8.50 -12.05
C HIS A 55 13.90 -9.93 -11.96
N GLN A 56 13.43 -10.48 -13.09
CA GLN A 56 12.82 -11.82 -13.12
C GLN A 56 11.72 -12.00 -12.05
N ARG A 57 10.85 -10.99 -11.92
CA ARG A 57 9.73 -10.93 -10.97
C ARG A 57 10.16 -10.84 -9.49
N ARG A 58 11.44 -10.63 -9.22
CA ARG A 58 11.96 -10.44 -7.85
C ARG A 58 12.33 -8.98 -7.64
N PRO A 59 11.96 -8.38 -6.50
CA PRO A 59 12.39 -7.02 -6.20
C PRO A 59 13.89 -7.00 -5.91
N VAL A 60 14.63 -6.13 -6.61
CA VAL A 60 16.07 -5.96 -6.42
C VAL A 60 16.42 -4.59 -5.83
N CYS A 61 15.52 -3.62 -5.95
CA CYS A 61 15.67 -2.30 -5.33
C CYS A 61 14.28 -1.75 -5.02
N ARG A 62 14.12 -1.18 -3.84
CA ARG A 62 12.87 -0.55 -3.41
C ARG A 62 13.11 0.86 -2.90
N SER A 63 12.15 1.73 -3.16
CA SER A 63 12.03 3.03 -2.52
C SER A 63 10.60 3.17 -1.97
N LEU A 64 10.47 3.45 -0.68
CA LEU A 64 9.18 3.63 -0.03
C LEU A 64 8.66 5.05 -0.09
N ASP A 65 9.47 5.99 -0.56
CA ASP A 65 9.10 7.40 -0.73
C ASP A 65 9.29 7.90 -2.17
N ALA A 66 9.75 7.03 -3.07
CA ALA A 66 10.11 7.34 -4.45
C ALA A 66 11.25 8.37 -4.59
N VAL A 67 11.98 8.64 -3.50
CA VAL A 67 13.09 9.60 -3.46
C VAL A 67 14.43 8.89 -3.28
N LYS A 68 14.54 7.97 -2.31
CA LYS A 68 15.76 7.25 -2.00
C LYS A 68 15.49 5.75 -1.84
N ALA A 69 16.50 4.93 -2.14
CA ALA A 69 16.42 3.48 -1.98
C ALA A 69 16.46 3.09 -0.50
N ILE A 70 15.76 2.02 -0.13
CA ILE A 70 15.77 1.50 1.25
C ILE A 70 17.16 1.00 1.64
N GLU A 71 17.80 0.27 0.73
CA GLU A 71 19.09 -0.40 0.98
C GLU A 71 20.24 0.61 1.04
N ASP A 72 20.12 1.75 0.37
CA ASP A 72 21.15 2.79 0.31
C ASP A 72 20.48 4.17 0.27
N ALA A 73 20.51 4.86 1.40
CA ALA A 73 19.91 6.20 1.54
C ALA A 73 20.61 7.25 0.66
N LYS A 74 21.82 7.00 0.15
CA LYS A 74 22.55 7.88 -0.78
C LYS A 74 22.11 7.69 -2.22
N LYS A 75 21.44 6.58 -2.54
CA LYS A 75 20.94 6.30 -3.88
C LYS A 75 19.59 6.99 -4.08
N LEU A 76 19.63 8.11 -4.82
CA LEU A 76 18.43 8.89 -5.11
C LEU A 76 17.75 8.38 -6.38
N CYS A 77 16.42 8.19 -6.33
CA CYS A 77 15.63 7.67 -7.45
C CYS A 77 15.71 8.58 -8.69
N GLN A 78 15.78 9.90 -8.52
CA GLN A 78 15.88 10.83 -9.63
C GLN A 78 17.21 10.71 -10.40
N GLN A 79 18.26 10.27 -9.73
CA GLN A 79 19.62 10.12 -10.30
C GLN A 79 19.93 8.68 -10.68
N CYS A 80 19.02 7.76 -10.40
CA CYS A 80 19.20 6.33 -10.68
C CYS A 80 19.09 6.05 -12.18
N LEU A 81 20.06 5.33 -12.72
CA LEU A 81 20.07 4.92 -14.14
C LEU A 81 18.92 3.98 -14.46
N ASP A 82 18.44 3.23 -13.48
CA ASP A 82 17.37 2.24 -13.65
C ASP A 82 15.97 2.83 -13.43
N ARG A 83 15.85 4.14 -13.22
CA ARG A 83 14.59 4.80 -12.89
C ARG A 83 13.45 4.46 -13.85
N LYS A 84 13.75 4.41 -15.17
CA LYS A 84 12.72 4.10 -16.18
C LYS A 84 12.24 2.66 -16.13
N GLN A 85 13.00 1.77 -15.53
CA GLN A 85 12.67 0.35 -15.39
C GLN A 85 11.94 0.05 -14.08
N CYS A 86 11.94 1.00 -13.13
CA CYS A 86 11.22 0.85 -11.87
C CYS A 86 9.72 0.94 -12.08
N THR A 87 8.98 0.06 -11.41
CA THR A 87 7.52 0.17 -11.33
C THR A 87 7.16 1.24 -10.30
N GLY A 88 6.42 2.27 -10.76
CA GLY A 88 5.80 3.24 -9.86
C GLY A 88 4.65 2.61 -9.12
N GLN A 89 4.59 2.86 -7.80
CA GLN A 89 3.61 2.24 -6.92
C GLN A 89 3.06 3.28 -5.95
N VAL A 90 1.94 2.95 -5.33
CA VAL A 90 1.45 3.62 -4.14
C VAL A 90 1.67 2.68 -2.96
N ARG A 91 2.32 3.19 -1.92
CA ARG A 91 2.51 2.47 -0.67
C ARG A 91 1.33 2.79 0.25
N LEU A 92 0.71 1.75 0.78
CA LEU A 92 -0.28 1.88 1.85
C LEU A 92 0.30 1.31 3.14
N ASP A 93 0.28 2.10 4.20
CA ASP A 93 0.56 1.65 5.56
C ASP A 93 -0.78 1.54 6.27
N LEU A 94 -1.15 0.34 6.70
CA LEU A 94 -2.49 0.08 7.22
C LEU A 94 -2.48 -0.83 8.45
N LEU A 95 -3.59 -0.79 9.20
CA LEU A 95 -3.89 -1.72 10.29
C LEU A 95 -5.01 -2.65 9.85
N PHE A 96 -4.77 -3.94 9.98
CA PHE A 96 -5.77 -4.99 9.82
C PHE A 96 -5.73 -5.91 11.03
N GLU A 97 -6.88 -6.06 11.72
CA GLU A 97 -6.97 -6.83 12.97
C GLU A 97 -5.91 -6.39 14.00
N ASN A 98 -5.71 -5.07 14.12
CA ASN A 98 -4.74 -4.43 15.02
C ASN A 98 -3.27 -4.75 14.70
N CYS A 99 -2.98 -5.34 13.56
CA CYS A 99 -1.61 -5.59 13.10
C CYS A 99 -1.23 -4.63 11.99
N PRO A 100 -0.02 -4.05 12.01
CA PRO A 100 0.46 -3.19 10.93
C PRO A 100 0.90 -4.00 9.72
N TYR A 101 0.45 -3.56 8.55
CA TYR A 101 0.84 -4.14 7.27
C TYR A 101 1.21 -3.04 6.29
N ARG A 102 2.01 -3.41 5.31
CA ARG A 102 2.37 -2.57 4.19
C ARG A 102 1.92 -3.24 2.90
N LEU A 103 1.29 -2.46 2.03
CA LEU A 103 0.80 -2.93 0.75
C LEU A 103 1.30 -1.99 -0.35
N LEU A 104 1.97 -2.55 -1.34
CA LEU A 104 2.40 -1.81 -2.52
C LEU A 104 1.46 -2.13 -3.66
N ILE A 105 0.84 -1.10 -4.22
CA ILE A 105 -0.13 -1.24 -5.30
C ILE A 105 0.34 -0.47 -6.53
N ALA A 106 0.01 -0.99 -7.71
CA ALA A 106 0.43 -0.41 -8.98
C ALA A 106 -0.71 -0.41 -10.00
N TYR A 107 -0.51 0.31 -11.09
CA TYR A 107 -1.40 0.32 -12.27
C TYR A 107 -2.88 0.57 -11.91
N THR A 108 -3.77 -0.34 -12.27
CA THR A 108 -5.22 -0.19 -12.07
C THR A 108 -5.59 -0.07 -10.59
N SER A 109 -4.97 -0.86 -9.71
CA SER A 109 -5.21 -0.77 -8.27
C SER A 109 -4.79 0.58 -7.71
N ALA A 110 -3.65 1.11 -8.13
CA ALA A 110 -3.19 2.44 -7.73
C ALA A 110 -4.16 3.53 -8.22
N LYS A 111 -4.62 3.43 -9.45
CA LYS A 111 -5.62 4.35 -10.02
C LYS A 111 -6.92 4.31 -9.19
N ASN A 112 -7.40 3.12 -8.87
CA ASN A 112 -8.61 2.95 -8.06
C ASN A 112 -8.45 3.59 -6.68
N PHE A 113 -7.29 3.44 -6.07
CA PHE A 113 -6.99 4.05 -4.78
C PHE A 113 -6.99 5.59 -4.88
N LEU A 114 -6.35 6.15 -5.90
CA LEU A 114 -6.31 7.60 -6.07
C LEU A 114 -7.70 8.18 -6.35
N LEU A 115 -8.56 7.48 -7.08
CA LEU A 115 -9.95 7.88 -7.27
C LEU A 115 -10.73 7.85 -5.96
N TYR A 116 -10.50 6.83 -5.14
CA TYR A 116 -11.11 6.72 -3.82
C TYR A 116 -10.69 7.87 -2.90
N THR A 117 -9.39 8.17 -2.82
CA THR A 117 -8.90 9.28 -2.00
C THR A 117 -9.41 10.63 -2.50
N GLY A 118 -9.52 10.80 -3.83
CA GLY A 118 -10.10 12.01 -4.43
C GLY A 118 -11.54 12.24 -3.98
N LYS A 119 -12.34 11.18 -3.94
CA LYS A 119 -13.73 11.27 -3.44
C LYS A 119 -13.77 11.62 -1.96
N LEU A 120 -12.87 11.06 -1.14
CA LEU A 120 -12.81 11.39 0.28
C LEU A 120 -12.47 12.87 0.49
N VAL A 121 -11.53 13.40 -0.29
CA VAL A 121 -11.17 14.83 -0.24
C VAL A 121 -12.38 15.71 -0.59
N GLU A 122 -13.14 15.36 -1.63
CA GLU A 122 -14.37 16.06 -1.99
C GLU A 122 -15.39 16.05 -0.85
N GLN A 123 -15.49 14.94 -0.13
CA GLN A 123 -16.39 14.77 1.01
C GLN A 123 -15.83 15.37 2.30
N LYS A 124 -14.61 15.93 2.29
CA LYS A 124 -13.88 16.45 3.45
C LYS A 124 -13.69 15.39 4.54
N VAL A 125 -13.42 14.16 4.13
CA VAL A 125 -13.17 13.02 5.02
C VAL A 125 -11.70 12.66 4.97
N GLU A 126 -11.06 12.58 6.15
CA GLU A 126 -9.68 12.08 6.25
C GLU A 126 -9.70 10.55 6.25
N ILE A 127 -8.86 9.96 5.40
CA ILE A 127 -8.80 8.51 5.24
C ILE A 127 -8.43 7.81 6.55
N GLN A 128 -7.60 8.45 7.39
CA GLN A 128 -7.18 7.90 8.68
C GLN A 128 -8.32 7.81 9.69
N SER A 129 -9.40 8.54 9.48
CA SER A 129 -10.53 8.60 10.41
C SER A 129 -11.62 7.57 10.15
N ILE A 130 -11.51 6.82 9.04
CA ILE A 130 -12.54 5.87 8.63
C ILE A 130 -11.93 4.50 8.35
N ASP A 131 -12.77 3.46 8.40
CA ASP A 131 -12.39 2.15 7.92
C ASP A 131 -12.62 2.07 6.41
N THR A 132 -11.64 1.49 5.72
CA THR A 132 -11.68 1.26 4.28
C THR A 132 -11.85 -0.22 4.01
N LYS A 133 -12.78 -0.55 3.14
CA LYS A 133 -12.95 -1.92 2.63
C LYS A 133 -12.15 -2.08 1.35
N ILE A 134 -11.27 -3.06 1.33
CA ILE A 134 -10.48 -3.43 0.15
C ILE A 134 -11.03 -4.74 -0.39
N ILE A 135 -11.39 -4.74 -1.67
CA ILE A 135 -11.95 -5.91 -2.36
C ILE A 135 -11.00 -6.32 -3.47
N VAL A 136 -10.70 -7.61 -3.57
CA VAL A 136 -9.91 -8.16 -4.66
C VAL A 136 -10.85 -8.68 -5.75
N VAL A 137 -10.69 -8.14 -6.95
CA VAL A 137 -11.39 -8.60 -8.15
C VAL A 137 -10.43 -9.50 -8.93
N ASN A 138 -10.83 -10.75 -9.14
CA ASN A 138 -10.03 -11.73 -9.89
C ASN A 138 -10.02 -11.36 -11.38
N ARG A 139 -8.82 -11.11 -11.93
CA ARG A 139 -8.61 -10.81 -13.36
C ARG A 139 -7.88 -11.95 -14.09
N GLY A 140 -7.92 -13.15 -13.54
CA GLY A 140 -7.25 -14.34 -14.11
C GLY A 140 -5.85 -14.50 -13.55
N SER A 141 -4.86 -13.83 -14.13
CA SER A 141 -3.45 -13.93 -13.70
C SER A 141 -3.06 -12.92 -12.61
N TRP A 142 -3.94 -11.97 -12.29
CA TRP A 142 -3.68 -10.92 -11.29
C TRP A 142 -4.95 -10.52 -10.55
N GLY A 143 -4.78 -9.82 -9.43
CA GLY A 143 -5.89 -9.28 -8.64
C GLY A 143 -5.95 -7.76 -8.73
N GLU A 144 -7.13 -7.22 -9.02
CA GLU A 144 -7.39 -5.79 -8.98
C GLU A 144 -7.97 -5.41 -7.63
N LEU A 145 -7.40 -4.40 -6.98
CA LEU A 145 -7.97 -3.88 -5.74
C LEU A 145 -8.98 -2.78 -6.00
N ARG A 146 -10.08 -2.85 -5.30
CA ARG A 146 -11.09 -1.80 -5.24
C ARG A 146 -11.25 -1.34 -3.81
N PHE A 147 -11.54 -0.05 -3.65
CA PHE A 147 -11.57 0.63 -2.35
C PHE A 147 -12.91 1.33 -2.17
N LEU A 148 -13.50 1.14 -0.98
CA LEU A 148 -14.72 1.85 -0.59
C LEU A 148 -14.76 2.03 0.93
N ARG A 149 -15.60 2.96 1.39
CA ARG A 149 -15.81 3.14 2.82
C ARG A 149 -16.51 1.90 3.38
N ALA A 150 -15.99 1.39 4.51
CA ALA A 150 -16.56 0.19 5.13
C ALA A 150 -17.90 0.48 5.84
N ASP A 151 -18.17 1.74 6.17
CA ASP A 151 -19.36 2.19 6.88
C ASP A 151 -20.52 2.58 5.94
N MET A 152 -20.35 2.36 4.64
CA MET A 152 -21.37 2.74 3.64
C MET A 152 -21.81 1.54 2.81
#